data_4b2e3df5b3b376fe14de68eac94d458d
#
_entry.id   4b2e3df5b3b376fe14de68eac94d458d
#
_cell.length_a   1.000
_cell.length_b   1.000
_cell.length_c   1.000
_cell.angle_alpha   90.00
_cell.angle_beta   90.00
_cell.angle_gamma   90.00
#
_symmetry.space_group_name_H-M   'P 1'
#
loop_
_entity.id
_entity.type
_entity.pdbx_description
1 polymer ?
#
loop_
_entity_poly.entity_id
_entity_poly.type
_entity_poly.pdbx_seq_one_letter_code
_entity_poly.pdbx_strand_id
1 'polypeptide(L)'
;MSSGYDFSKVKEYKLYSLFRPAAAIVCKTVQRCDYIGRENIPKEGGFILACNHVNIFDPIALGGAGVRVIHFMAKEELFENKALGKFLTHLNAFPVERGKGDMASIHFAENLIKKGYVLGIFPEGTRSKDYKPGRAKSGVAVMPPPETSRRQALKRRRLESVLTEAE
;
A
#
# COMPACT_ATOMS: atom_id res chain seq x y z
N MET A 1 -11.08 20.86 -5.24
CA MET A 1 -10.29 21.17 -6.48
C MET A 1 -9.48 19.94 -6.78
N SER A 2 -9.54 19.38 -7.98
CA SER A 2 -8.78 18.15 -8.28
C SER A 2 -7.29 18.48 -8.24
N SER A 3 -6.51 17.63 -7.61
CA SER A 3 -5.06 17.76 -7.44
C SER A 3 -4.24 17.79 -8.75
N GLY A 4 -4.90 17.78 -9.91
CA GLY A 4 -4.25 17.69 -11.24
C GLY A 4 -3.48 16.38 -11.46
N TYR A 5 -3.72 15.37 -10.63
CA TYR A 5 -3.09 14.06 -10.78
C TYR A 5 -3.71 13.27 -11.95
N ASP A 6 -2.86 12.73 -12.81
CA ASP A 6 -3.29 11.93 -13.96
C ASP A 6 -3.55 10.47 -13.55
N PHE A 7 -4.81 10.13 -13.26
CA PHE A 7 -5.25 8.78 -12.94
C PHE A 7 -5.34 7.83 -14.15
N SER A 8 -5.10 8.32 -15.38
CA SER A 8 -5.22 7.49 -16.59
C SER A 8 -4.08 6.47 -16.73
N LYS A 9 -2.93 6.74 -16.14
CA LYS A 9 -1.71 5.96 -16.32
C LYS A 9 -1.07 5.58 -15.00
N VAL A 10 -0.93 4.28 -14.78
CA VAL A 10 -0.06 3.79 -13.72
C VAL A 10 1.39 3.91 -14.18
N LYS A 11 2.19 4.63 -13.42
CA LYS A 11 3.61 4.84 -13.70
C LYS A 11 4.44 4.38 -12.51
N GLU A 12 5.54 3.72 -12.78
CA GLU A 12 6.62 3.53 -11.81
C GLU A 12 7.69 4.60 -12.04
N TYR A 13 8.03 5.30 -11.00
CA TYR A 13 9.05 6.32 -11.05
C TYR A 13 10.40 5.75 -10.62
N LYS A 14 11.43 5.94 -11.45
CA LYS A 14 12.81 5.51 -11.16
C LYS A 14 13.36 6.09 -9.84
N LEU A 15 12.84 7.24 -9.44
CA LEU A 15 13.22 7.87 -8.17
C LEU A 15 12.92 6.97 -6.96
N TYR A 16 11.79 6.26 -6.98
CA TYR A 16 11.47 5.30 -5.92
C TYR A 16 12.53 4.20 -5.78
N SER A 17 13.00 3.66 -6.91
CA SER A 17 14.04 2.62 -6.91
C SER A 17 15.39 3.13 -6.37
N LEU A 18 15.67 4.42 -6.57
CA LEU A 18 16.87 5.08 -6.03
C LEU A 18 16.75 5.34 -4.52
N PHE A 19 15.57 5.80 -4.06
CA PHE A 19 15.35 6.09 -2.64
C PHE A 19 15.19 4.84 -1.76
N ARG A 20 14.73 3.73 -2.33
CA ARG A 20 14.48 2.50 -1.58
C ARG A 20 15.70 1.95 -0.81
N PRO A 21 16.92 1.81 -1.40
CA PRO A 21 18.09 1.36 -0.65
C PRO A 21 18.50 2.35 0.45
N ALA A 22 18.38 3.65 0.20
CA ALA A 22 18.63 4.66 1.22
C ALA A 22 17.63 4.55 2.38
N ALA A 23 16.35 4.38 2.07
CA ALA A 23 15.31 4.12 3.07
C ALA A 23 15.61 2.87 3.89
N ALA A 24 16.03 1.77 3.27
CA ALA A 24 16.41 0.54 3.96
C ALA A 24 17.59 0.74 4.93
N ILE A 25 18.60 1.51 4.52
CA ILE A 25 19.75 1.86 5.38
C ILE A 25 19.28 2.69 6.57
N VAL A 26 18.50 3.76 6.34
CA VAL A 26 17.97 4.61 7.41
C VAL A 26 17.11 3.81 8.38
N CYS A 27 16.22 2.97 7.88
CA CYS A 27 15.36 2.14 8.72
C CYS A 27 16.20 1.17 9.58
N LYS A 28 17.23 0.56 9.00
CA LYS A 28 18.08 -0.37 9.74
C LYS A 28 18.98 0.29 10.77
N THR A 29 19.56 1.45 10.43
CA THR A 29 20.58 2.10 11.29
C THR A 29 19.97 3.07 12.31
N VAL A 30 19.01 3.90 11.87
CA VAL A 30 18.41 4.94 12.72
C VAL A 30 17.19 4.42 13.46
N GLN A 31 16.29 3.74 12.75
CA GLN A 31 15.03 3.25 13.33
C GLN A 31 15.15 1.85 13.93
N ARG A 32 16.27 1.14 13.69
CA ARG A 32 16.50 -0.25 14.13
C ARG A 32 15.36 -1.19 13.75
N CYS A 33 14.82 -1.00 12.53
CA CYS A 33 13.73 -1.83 12.03
C CYS A 33 14.20 -3.26 11.76
N ASP A 34 13.48 -4.23 12.30
CA ASP A 34 13.57 -5.63 11.92
C ASP A 34 12.37 -6.03 11.08
N TYR A 35 12.64 -6.65 9.94
CA TYR A 35 11.60 -7.08 9.01
C TYR A 35 11.44 -8.60 9.07
N ILE A 36 10.44 -9.07 9.80
CA ILE A 36 10.15 -10.49 10.00
C ILE A 36 9.02 -10.90 9.02
N GLY A 37 9.13 -12.10 8.43
CA GLY A 37 8.08 -12.65 7.55
C GLY A 37 8.08 -12.09 6.13
N ARG A 38 9.17 -11.44 5.67
CA ARG A 38 9.29 -10.91 4.30
C ARG A 38 9.11 -11.99 3.22
N GLU A 39 9.47 -13.20 3.54
CA GLU A 39 9.33 -14.40 2.68
C GLU A 39 7.86 -14.71 2.36
N ASN A 40 6.92 -14.28 3.20
CA ASN A 40 5.48 -14.48 3.02
C ASN A 40 4.87 -13.48 2.01
N ILE A 41 5.63 -12.46 1.59
CA ILE A 41 5.13 -11.44 0.66
C ILE A 41 5.13 -12.00 -0.76
N PRO A 42 3.99 -11.92 -1.49
CA PRO A 42 3.89 -12.44 -2.85
C PRO A 42 4.94 -11.79 -3.78
N LYS A 43 5.70 -12.61 -4.49
CA LYS A 43 6.70 -12.14 -5.46
C LYS A 43 6.06 -11.60 -6.72
N GLU A 44 4.86 -12.07 -7.07
CA GLU A 44 4.14 -11.74 -8.30
C GLU A 44 2.68 -11.40 -8.01
N GLY A 45 2.01 -10.82 -9.00
CA GLY A 45 0.62 -10.39 -8.90
C GLY A 45 0.42 -9.12 -8.07
N GLY A 46 -0.73 -8.51 -8.18
CA GLY A 46 -1.10 -7.35 -7.38
C GLY A 46 -1.67 -7.76 -6.03
N PHE A 47 -1.39 -6.98 -5.01
CA PHE A 47 -1.98 -7.19 -3.68
C PHE A 47 -2.05 -5.88 -2.90
N ILE A 48 -2.81 -5.91 -1.82
CA ILE A 48 -2.91 -4.81 -0.86
C ILE A 48 -2.02 -5.12 0.33
N LEU A 49 -1.10 -4.20 0.63
CA LEU A 49 -0.29 -4.21 1.84
C LEU A 49 -0.91 -3.26 2.85
N ALA A 50 -1.63 -3.81 3.82
CA ALA A 50 -2.26 -3.03 4.87
C ALA A 50 -1.38 -3.00 6.12
N CYS A 51 -1.21 -1.81 6.69
CA CYS A 51 -0.39 -1.59 7.87
C CYS A 51 -1.09 -0.58 8.79
N ASN A 52 -0.90 -0.69 10.10
CA ASN A 52 -1.28 0.36 11.04
C ASN A 52 -0.41 1.62 10.81
N HIS A 53 -0.94 2.79 11.18
CA HIS A 53 -0.26 4.06 10.93
C HIS A 53 0.04 4.76 12.25
N VAL A 54 1.29 4.76 12.65
CA VAL A 54 1.74 5.37 13.91
C VAL A 54 2.71 6.55 13.69
N ASN A 55 3.42 6.54 12.55
CA ASN A 55 4.46 7.53 12.28
C ASN A 55 4.40 8.03 10.83
N ILE A 56 4.91 9.25 10.60
CA ILE A 56 5.07 9.80 9.25
C ILE A 56 6.07 8.97 8.40
N PHE A 57 6.96 8.26 9.05
CA PHE A 57 7.97 7.42 8.40
C PHE A 57 7.49 6.00 8.03
N ASP A 58 6.26 5.61 8.41
CA ASP A 58 5.74 4.26 8.10
C ASP A 58 5.79 3.91 6.59
N PRO A 59 5.46 4.82 5.65
CA PRO A 59 5.61 4.52 4.22
C PRO A 59 7.07 4.27 3.82
N ILE A 60 8.01 4.95 4.47
CA ILE A 60 9.45 4.80 4.23
C ILE A 60 9.92 3.44 4.79
N ALA A 61 9.46 3.08 5.98
CA ALA A 61 9.75 1.79 6.59
C ALA A 61 9.23 0.63 5.72
N LEU A 62 7.99 0.72 5.23
CA LEU A 62 7.44 -0.27 4.30
C LEU A 62 8.25 -0.35 2.98
N GLY A 63 8.63 0.79 2.42
CA GLY A 63 9.49 0.86 1.24
C GLY A 63 10.87 0.23 1.49
N GLY A 64 11.45 0.49 2.65
CA GLY A 64 12.74 -0.05 3.11
C GLY A 64 12.73 -1.55 3.35
N ALA A 65 11.56 -2.16 3.63
CA ALA A 65 11.42 -3.59 3.80
C ALA A 65 11.89 -4.43 2.57
N GLY A 66 12.17 -3.76 1.47
CA GLY A 66 12.69 -4.43 0.27
C GLY A 66 11.65 -5.29 -0.46
N VAL A 67 10.39 -5.08 -0.17
CA VAL A 67 9.26 -5.59 -0.94
C VAL A 67 9.26 -4.97 -2.34
N ARG A 68 8.37 -5.37 -3.18
CA ARG A 68 8.15 -4.79 -4.51
C ARG A 68 7.85 -3.29 -4.42
N VAL A 69 7.84 -2.61 -5.57
CA VAL A 69 7.43 -1.20 -5.64
C VAL A 69 6.02 -1.04 -5.07
N ILE A 70 5.89 -0.17 -4.08
CA ILE A 70 4.62 0.08 -3.39
C ILE A 70 4.07 1.44 -3.85
N HIS A 71 2.79 1.46 -4.22
CA HIS A 71 2.06 2.69 -4.46
C HIS A 71 1.22 3.02 -3.23
N PHE A 72 1.28 4.26 -2.76
CA PHE A 72 0.61 4.69 -1.54
C PHE A 72 -0.54 5.64 -1.82
N MET A 73 -1.66 5.46 -1.12
CA MET A 73 -2.71 6.46 -1.05
C MET A 73 -2.31 7.54 -0.06
N ALA A 74 -2.22 8.79 -0.50
CA ALA A 74 -1.88 9.91 0.35
C ALA A 74 -2.99 10.97 0.32
N LYS A 75 -3.11 11.75 1.39
CA LYS A 75 -4.12 12.79 1.52
C LYS A 75 -3.99 13.83 0.41
N GLU A 76 -5.10 14.20 -0.26
CA GLU A 76 -5.11 15.11 -1.42
C GLU A 76 -4.45 16.45 -1.11
N GLU A 77 -4.66 16.98 0.09
CA GLU A 77 -4.10 18.27 0.49
C GLU A 77 -2.55 18.31 0.48
N LEU A 78 -1.89 17.16 0.54
CA LEU A 78 -0.43 17.09 0.39
C LEU A 78 0.03 17.39 -1.05
N PHE A 79 -0.88 17.29 -2.01
CA PHE A 79 -0.60 17.57 -3.42
C PHE A 79 -0.93 19.00 -3.82
N GLU A 80 -1.58 19.79 -2.97
CA GLU A 80 -1.82 21.22 -3.19
C GLU A 80 -0.51 22.01 -3.29
N ASN A 81 0.49 21.64 -2.49
CA ASN A 81 1.84 22.13 -2.67
C ASN A 81 2.49 21.39 -3.85
N LYS A 82 2.69 22.11 -4.96
CA LYS A 82 3.20 21.56 -6.22
C LYS A 82 4.55 20.82 -6.07
N ALA A 83 5.46 21.34 -5.23
CA ALA A 83 6.77 20.72 -5.02
C ALA A 83 6.63 19.40 -4.23
N LEU A 84 5.87 19.42 -3.14
CA LEU A 84 5.60 18.24 -2.32
C LEU A 84 4.79 17.21 -3.12
N GLY A 85 3.74 17.62 -3.82
CA GLY A 85 2.91 16.74 -4.65
C GLY A 85 3.74 16.04 -5.74
N LYS A 86 4.62 16.79 -6.42
CA LYS A 86 5.54 16.21 -7.41
C LYS A 86 6.50 15.21 -6.77
N PHE A 87 7.06 15.53 -5.61
CA PHE A 87 7.93 14.60 -4.87
C PHE A 87 7.20 13.33 -4.48
N LEU A 88 6.01 13.44 -3.88
CA LEU A 88 5.17 12.30 -3.49
C LEU A 88 4.80 11.44 -4.70
N THR A 89 4.44 12.05 -5.82
CA THR A 89 4.17 11.34 -7.07
C THR A 89 5.38 10.53 -7.53
N HIS A 90 6.58 11.09 -7.44
CA HIS A 90 7.81 10.36 -7.79
C HIS A 90 8.17 9.24 -6.80
N LEU A 91 7.57 9.25 -5.62
CA LEU A 91 7.60 8.15 -4.66
C LEU A 91 6.41 7.20 -4.83
N ASN A 92 5.72 7.25 -5.96
CA ASN A 92 4.55 6.43 -6.30
C ASN A 92 3.35 6.64 -5.36
N ALA A 93 3.25 7.82 -4.72
CA ALA A 93 2.04 8.18 -4.01
C ALA A 93 1.04 8.86 -4.94
N PHE A 94 -0.25 8.61 -4.71
CA PHE A 94 -1.34 9.26 -5.43
C PHE A 94 -2.37 9.84 -4.45
N PRO A 95 -3.05 10.94 -4.84
CA PRO A 95 -3.98 11.62 -3.96
C PRO A 95 -5.26 10.81 -3.75
N VAL A 96 -5.86 10.96 -2.56
CA VAL A 96 -7.19 10.47 -2.23
C VAL A 96 -7.95 11.51 -1.40
N GLU A 97 -9.16 11.85 -1.83
CA GLU A 97 -10.07 12.68 -1.06
C GLU A 97 -10.77 11.82 0.00
N ARG A 98 -10.47 12.08 1.26
CA ARG A 98 -11.00 11.28 2.37
C ARG A 98 -12.42 11.71 2.72
N GLY A 99 -13.31 10.73 2.87
CA GLY A 99 -14.67 10.98 3.38
C GLY A 99 -15.75 11.24 2.33
N LYS A 100 -15.41 11.35 1.04
CA LYS A 100 -16.37 11.64 -0.03
C LYS A 100 -16.54 10.54 -1.09
N GLY A 101 -16.02 9.34 -0.84
CA GLY A 101 -16.15 8.25 -1.80
C GLY A 101 -15.46 8.54 -3.13
N ASP A 102 -14.19 8.93 -3.09
CA ASP A 102 -13.38 9.25 -4.27
C ASP A 102 -13.23 8.04 -5.21
N MET A 103 -14.19 7.91 -6.12
CA MET A 103 -14.25 6.80 -7.06
C MET A 103 -13.06 6.79 -8.01
N ALA A 104 -12.48 7.95 -8.34
CA ALA A 104 -11.32 8.02 -9.24
C ALA A 104 -10.10 7.36 -8.60
N SER A 105 -9.81 7.67 -7.35
CA SER A 105 -8.72 7.03 -6.59
C SER A 105 -8.98 5.55 -6.34
N ILE A 106 -10.23 5.14 -6.11
CA ILE A 106 -10.59 3.72 -5.93
C ILE A 106 -10.36 2.96 -7.23
N HIS A 107 -10.88 3.44 -8.36
CA HIS A 107 -10.68 2.80 -9.67
C HIS A 107 -9.19 2.75 -10.07
N PHE A 108 -8.43 3.80 -9.75
CA PHE A 108 -7.00 3.80 -9.96
C PHE A 108 -6.31 2.72 -9.13
N ALA A 109 -6.65 2.58 -7.85
CA ALA A 109 -6.14 1.55 -6.96
C ALA A 109 -6.47 0.13 -7.46
N GLU A 110 -7.71 -0.09 -7.94
CA GLU A 110 -8.10 -1.35 -8.57
C GLU A 110 -7.26 -1.66 -9.81
N ASN A 111 -7.08 -0.68 -10.70
CA ASN A 111 -6.27 -0.84 -11.91
C ASN A 111 -4.80 -1.14 -11.58
N LEU A 112 -4.27 -0.52 -10.53
CA LEU A 112 -2.96 -0.77 -9.97
C LEU A 112 -2.80 -2.26 -9.61
N ILE A 113 -3.72 -2.78 -8.81
CA ILE A 113 -3.72 -4.17 -8.37
C ILE A 113 -3.90 -5.13 -9.56
N LYS A 114 -4.83 -4.84 -10.49
CA LYS A 114 -5.06 -5.64 -11.70
C LYS A 114 -3.82 -5.74 -12.59
N LYS A 115 -3.02 -4.68 -12.66
CA LYS A 115 -1.74 -4.65 -13.39
C LYS A 115 -0.58 -5.31 -12.65
N GLY A 116 -0.83 -5.87 -11.46
CA GLY A 116 0.18 -6.60 -10.71
C GLY A 116 0.99 -5.74 -9.74
N TYR A 117 0.63 -4.48 -9.51
CA TYR A 117 1.33 -3.61 -8.57
C TYR A 117 0.88 -3.81 -7.11
N VAL A 118 1.70 -3.34 -6.18
CA VAL A 118 1.39 -3.38 -4.75
C VAL A 118 0.78 -2.05 -4.32
N LEU A 119 -0.38 -2.13 -3.69
CA LEU A 119 -1.04 -0.99 -3.08
C LEU A 119 -0.76 -0.98 -1.56
N GLY A 120 -0.05 0.03 -1.08
CA GLY A 120 0.14 0.28 0.35
C GLY A 120 -0.98 1.14 0.91
N ILE A 121 -1.63 0.68 1.96
CA ILE A 121 -2.71 1.41 2.62
C ILE A 121 -2.52 1.42 4.13
N PHE A 122 -3.02 2.50 4.74
CA PHE A 122 -3.20 2.62 6.17
C PHE A 122 -4.70 2.64 6.46
N PRO A 123 -5.31 1.49 6.81
CA PRO A 123 -6.77 1.36 6.90
C PRO A 123 -7.44 2.35 7.86
N GLU A 124 -6.72 2.80 8.86
CA GLU A 124 -7.19 3.79 9.84
C GLU A 124 -7.44 5.17 9.22
N GLY A 125 -6.77 5.47 8.10
CA GLY A 125 -6.86 6.74 7.38
C GLY A 125 -6.29 7.94 8.14
N THR A 126 -5.70 7.73 9.31
CA THR A 126 -5.01 8.74 10.12
C THR A 126 -3.94 8.07 10.97
N ARG A 127 -2.99 8.86 11.46
CA ARG A 127 -1.97 8.33 12.39
C ARG A 127 -2.58 8.13 13.77
N SER A 128 -2.20 7.03 14.41
CA SER A 128 -2.52 6.77 15.81
C SER A 128 -1.91 7.85 16.73
N LYS A 129 -2.64 8.24 17.76
CA LYS A 129 -2.17 9.20 18.75
C LYS A 129 -1.58 8.51 20.00
N ASP A 130 -1.93 7.27 20.20
CA ASP A 130 -1.58 6.46 21.39
C ASP A 130 -0.78 5.20 21.03
N TYR A 131 -0.27 5.13 19.79
CA TYR A 131 0.49 4.00 19.25
C TYR A 131 -0.29 2.68 19.16
N LYS A 132 -1.60 2.70 19.39
CA LYS A 132 -2.46 1.52 19.26
C LYS A 132 -3.10 1.48 17.87
N PRO A 133 -3.35 0.30 17.30
CA PRO A 133 -4.09 0.17 16.07
C PRO A 133 -5.50 0.76 16.21
N GLY A 134 -5.85 1.65 15.31
CA GLY A 134 -7.17 2.27 15.26
C GLY A 134 -8.18 1.42 14.48
N ARG A 135 -9.45 1.83 14.48
CA ARG A 135 -10.49 1.18 13.70
C ARG A 135 -10.27 1.42 12.19
N ALA A 136 -10.26 0.34 11.43
CA ALA A 136 -10.20 0.44 9.97
C ALA A 136 -11.47 1.11 9.41
N LYS A 137 -11.29 2.00 8.43
CA LYS A 137 -12.40 2.65 7.71
C LYS A 137 -12.98 1.71 6.66
N SER A 138 -14.28 1.78 6.46
CA SER A 138 -15.04 0.95 5.50
C SER A 138 -14.57 1.09 4.05
N GLY A 139 -13.99 2.24 3.66
CA GLY A 139 -13.48 2.45 2.31
C GLY A 139 -12.43 1.43 1.84
N VAL A 140 -11.72 0.79 2.78
CA VAL A 140 -10.77 -0.28 2.46
C VAL A 140 -11.49 -1.58 2.07
N ALA A 141 -12.67 -1.84 2.64
CA ALA A 141 -13.45 -3.03 2.38
C ALA A 141 -14.14 -3.02 1.00
N VAL A 142 -14.26 -1.86 0.38
CA VAL A 142 -14.86 -1.70 -0.96
C VAL A 142 -13.90 -2.14 -2.07
N MET A 143 -12.60 -2.19 -1.79
CA MET A 143 -11.63 -2.65 -2.80
C MET A 143 -11.76 -4.16 -3.02
N PRO A 144 -12.03 -4.60 -4.27
CA PRO A 144 -12.13 -6.02 -4.55
C PRO A 144 -10.80 -6.71 -4.25
N PRO A 145 -10.81 -7.87 -3.58
CA PRO A 145 -9.60 -8.62 -3.36
C PRO A 145 -8.98 -9.01 -4.71
N PRO A 146 -7.65 -8.89 -4.85
CA PRO A 146 -6.98 -9.30 -6.08
C PRO A 146 -7.29 -10.76 -6.40
N GLU A 147 -7.39 -11.10 -7.70
CA GLU A 147 -7.64 -12.49 -8.12
C GLU A 147 -6.67 -13.49 -7.52
N THR A 148 -5.41 -13.08 -7.35
CA THR A 148 -4.38 -13.87 -6.70
C THR A 148 -4.74 -14.24 -5.26
N SER A 149 -5.30 -13.28 -4.50
CA SER A 149 -5.76 -13.54 -3.12
C SER A 149 -6.99 -14.45 -3.09
N ARG A 150 -7.90 -14.32 -4.07
CA ARG A 150 -9.04 -15.24 -4.23
C ARG A 150 -8.57 -16.65 -4.53
N ARG A 151 -7.61 -16.82 -5.46
CA ARG A 151 -7.04 -18.13 -5.81
C ARG A 151 -6.29 -18.76 -4.65
N GLN A 152 -5.53 -17.98 -3.89
CA GLN A 152 -4.84 -18.46 -2.69
C GLN A 152 -5.80 -18.86 -1.57
N ALA A 153 -6.85 -18.06 -1.33
CA ALA A 153 -7.89 -18.38 -0.36
C ALA A 153 -8.66 -19.65 -0.74
N LEU A 154 -9.00 -19.83 -2.02
CA LEU A 154 -9.63 -21.04 -2.53
C LEU A 154 -8.72 -22.27 -2.43
N LYS A 155 -7.43 -22.09 -2.73
CA LYS A 155 -6.43 -23.18 -2.61
C LYS A 155 -6.25 -23.58 -1.15
N ARG A 156 -6.25 -22.64 -0.22
CA ARG A 156 -6.14 -22.90 1.21
C ARG A 156 -7.39 -23.64 1.74
N ARG A 157 -8.60 -23.19 1.39
CA ARG A 157 -9.85 -23.88 1.75
C ARG A 157 -9.90 -25.31 1.22
N ARG A 158 -9.42 -25.52 -0.02
CA ARG A 158 -9.37 -26.86 -0.63
C ARG A 158 -8.36 -27.77 0.06
N LEU A 159 -7.23 -27.23 0.54
CA LEU A 159 -6.27 -27.98 1.34
C LEU A 159 -6.83 -28.34 2.72
N GLU A 160 -7.49 -27.39 3.36
CA GLU A 160 -8.15 -27.60 4.66
C GLU A 160 -9.26 -28.66 4.57
N SER A 161 -10.11 -28.63 3.52
CA SER A 161 -11.13 -29.66 3.33
C SER A 161 -10.57 -31.06 3.10
N VAL A 162 -9.49 -31.18 2.33
CA VAL A 162 -8.81 -32.48 2.09
C VAL A 162 -8.18 -33.05 3.37
N LEU A 163 -7.64 -32.18 4.24
CA LEU A 163 -7.07 -32.61 5.52
C LEU A 163 -8.16 -33.06 6.51
N THR A 164 -9.31 -32.41 6.49
CA THR A 164 -10.46 -32.78 7.37
C THR A 164 -11.15 -34.06 6.92
N GLU A 165 -11.10 -34.42 5.63
CA GLU A 165 -11.63 -35.70 5.12
C GLU A 165 -10.67 -36.89 5.32
N ALA A 166 -9.45 -36.63 5.74
CA ALA A 166 -8.40 -37.64 5.95
C ALA A 166 -8.24 -38.06 7.44
N GLU A 167 -8.98 -37.42 8.36
CA GLU A 167 -9.13 -37.78 9.78
C GLU A 167 -10.41 -38.59 10.02
#